data_182c5a117767f849154af95dae4995d9
#
_entry.id   182c5a117767f849154af95dae4995d9
#
_cell.length_a   1.000
_cell.length_b   1.000
_cell.length_c   1.000
_cell.angle_alpha   90.00
_cell.angle_beta   90.00
_cell.angle_gamma   90.00
#
_symmetry.space_group_name_H-M   'P 1'
#
loop_
_entity.id
_entity.type
_entity.pdbx_description
1 polymer ?
#
loop_
_entity_poly.entity_id
_entity_poly.type
_entity_poly.pdbx_seq_one_letter_code
_entity_poly.pdbx_strand_id
1 'polypeptide(L)'
;MRTLPLSISGIIVGSFMAASKGVFDLLICVLAICTTIGFQVISNFANDYGDGIKGTDNEDRVGPKRALQSGVIGPKAMRTAILISGVITIMIAFGLIFASFGTDYIVYTIVFILLGIGCIVAAIKYTVGDNAYGYSGYGDIFVFLFFGLVSVCGTYFLYTKNLELSTFLPAFSIGMLSVGVLNLNNMRDQESDKKSGKNTIVVNI
;
A
#
# COMPACT_ATOMS: atom_id res chain seq x y z
N MET A 1 -11.52 5.40 3.62
CA MET A 1 -10.11 5.03 3.88
C MET A 1 -9.95 4.15 5.13
N ARG A 2 -10.57 2.95 5.10
CA ARG A 2 -10.56 2.02 6.26
C ARG A 2 -9.21 1.33 6.48
N THR A 3 -8.33 1.31 5.48
CA THR A 3 -7.04 0.63 5.49
C THR A 3 -5.87 1.53 5.91
N LEU A 4 -6.10 2.83 6.15
CA LEU A 4 -5.06 3.75 6.63
C LEU A 4 -4.38 3.29 7.93
N PRO A 5 -5.11 2.82 8.96
CA PRO A 5 -4.45 2.34 10.18
C PRO A 5 -3.47 1.19 9.91
N LEU A 6 -3.80 0.29 8.96
CA LEU A 6 -2.92 -0.82 8.59
C LEU A 6 -1.63 -0.34 7.93
N SER A 7 -1.73 0.63 7.00
CA SER A 7 -0.54 1.14 6.31
C SER A 7 0.38 1.93 7.25
N ILE A 8 -0.17 2.62 8.25
CA ILE A 8 0.62 3.39 9.22
C ILE A 8 1.23 2.48 10.29
N SER A 9 0.58 1.37 10.67
CA SER A 9 1.03 0.50 11.76
C SER A 9 2.46 -0.02 11.55
N GLY A 10 2.81 -0.45 10.34
CA GLY A 10 4.16 -0.91 10.04
C GLY A 10 5.21 0.20 10.13
N ILE A 11 4.87 1.42 9.72
CA ILE A 11 5.77 2.58 9.86
C ILE A 11 6.02 2.89 11.34
N ILE A 12 4.96 2.88 12.16
CA ILE A 12 5.06 3.10 13.60
C ILE A 12 5.96 2.04 14.22
N VAL A 13 5.71 0.75 13.94
CA VAL A 13 6.49 -0.36 14.49
C VAL A 13 7.97 -0.24 14.09
N GLY A 14 8.29 -0.01 12.82
CA GLY A 14 9.66 0.16 12.33
C GLY A 14 10.36 1.36 12.99
N SER A 15 9.64 2.49 13.15
CA SER A 15 10.16 3.70 13.80
C SER A 15 10.44 3.48 15.29
N PHE A 16 9.54 2.81 16.02
CA PHE A 16 9.76 2.51 17.45
C PHE A 16 10.88 1.49 17.67
N MET A 17 11.04 0.53 16.77
CA MET A 17 12.20 -0.36 16.81
C MET A 17 13.52 0.40 16.61
N ALA A 18 13.57 1.36 15.69
CA ALA A 18 14.74 2.24 15.53
C ALA A 18 14.95 3.12 16.77
N ALA A 19 13.89 3.64 17.37
CA ALA A 19 13.95 4.39 18.63
C ALA A 19 14.56 3.56 19.78
N SER A 20 14.24 2.27 19.87
CA SER A 20 14.83 1.37 20.87
C SER A 20 16.35 1.18 20.71
N LYS A 21 16.89 1.49 19.52
CA LYS A 21 18.33 1.52 19.22
C LYS A 21 18.95 2.91 19.42
N GLY A 22 18.19 3.90 19.86
CA GLY A 22 18.65 5.27 20.06
C GLY A 22 18.81 6.11 18.78
N VAL A 23 18.24 5.67 17.65
CA VAL A 23 18.40 6.32 16.33
C VAL A 23 17.05 6.81 15.76
N PHE A 24 16.26 7.49 16.58
CA PHE A 24 14.98 8.07 16.16
C PHE A 24 15.15 9.48 15.61
N ASP A 25 14.52 9.76 14.48
CA ASP A 25 14.42 11.08 13.88
C ASP A 25 12.95 11.38 13.54
N LEU A 26 12.40 12.48 14.06
CA LEU A 26 11.02 12.87 13.89
C LEU A 26 10.69 13.22 12.43
N LEU A 27 11.63 13.85 11.71
CA LEU A 27 11.44 14.22 10.31
C LEU A 27 11.29 12.96 9.44
N ILE A 28 12.15 11.96 9.63
CA ILE A 28 12.05 10.66 8.94
C ILE A 28 10.70 10.00 9.26
N CYS A 29 10.26 10.00 10.53
CA CYS A 29 8.99 9.44 10.95
C CYS A 29 7.80 10.11 10.22
N VAL A 30 7.74 11.43 10.24
CA VAL A 30 6.66 12.20 9.61
C VAL A 30 6.65 11.98 8.10
N LEU A 31 7.81 12.06 7.44
CA LEU A 31 7.91 11.85 6.00
C LEU A 31 7.55 10.41 5.61
N ALA A 32 7.92 9.39 6.39
CA ALA A 32 7.55 8.00 6.16
C ALA A 32 6.02 7.79 6.29
N ILE A 33 5.39 8.39 7.31
CA ILE A 33 3.93 8.38 7.48
C ILE A 33 3.26 9.07 6.30
N CYS A 34 3.71 10.26 5.90
CA CYS A 34 3.14 11.00 4.76
C CYS A 34 3.29 10.23 3.44
N THR A 35 4.46 9.63 3.20
CA THR A 35 4.71 8.77 2.02
C THR A 35 3.75 7.58 1.99
N THR A 36 3.60 6.90 3.12
CA THR A 36 2.69 5.75 3.25
C THR A 36 1.23 6.15 3.06
N ILE A 37 0.79 7.27 3.60
CA ILE A 37 -0.55 7.83 3.34
C ILE A 37 -0.72 8.10 1.85
N GLY A 38 0.27 8.67 1.20
CA GLY A 38 0.26 8.92 -0.26
C GLY A 38 0.08 7.63 -1.06
N PHE A 39 0.87 6.59 -0.79
CA PHE A 39 0.70 5.26 -1.43
C PHE A 39 -0.69 4.68 -1.19
N GLN A 40 -1.22 4.82 0.02
CA GLN A 40 -2.55 4.33 0.36
C GLN A 40 -3.66 5.09 -0.37
N VAL A 41 -3.51 6.40 -0.56
CA VAL A 41 -4.45 7.23 -1.35
C VAL A 41 -4.42 6.78 -2.82
N ILE A 42 -3.24 6.63 -3.41
CA ILE A 42 -3.08 6.14 -4.79
C ILE A 42 -3.75 4.77 -4.94
N SER A 43 -3.47 3.83 -4.03
CA SER A 43 -4.06 2.49 -4.04
C SER A 43 -5.59 2.53 -3.96
N ASN A 44 -6.17 3.34 -3.07
CA ASN A 44 -7.62 3.46 -2.95
C ASN A 44 -8.26 4.06 -4.21
N PHE A 45 -7.66 5.09 -4.81
CA PHE A 45 -8.16 5.69 -6.04
C PHE A 45 -8.00 4.74 -7.24
N ALA A 46 -6.88 4.02 -7.33
CA ALA A 46 -6.66 3.03 -8.37
C ALA A 46 -7.66 1.86 -8.26
N ASN A 47 -7.95 1.42 -7.02
CA ASN A 47 -8.93 0.37 -6.78
C ASN A 47 -10.35 0.83 -7.12
N ASP A 48 -10.74 2.06 -6.73
CA ASP A 48 -12.03 2.64 -7.11
C ASP A 48 -12.15 2.77 -8.64
N TYR A 49 -11.10 3.25 -9.30
CA TYR A 49 -11.06 3.36 -10.76
C TYR A 49 -11.10 1.99 -11.45
N GLY A 50 -10.25 1.04 -11.04
CA GLY A 50 -10.13 -0.26 -11.67
C GLY A 50 -11.39 -1.11 -11.52
N ASP A 51 -11.91 -1.22 -10.30
CA ASP A 51 -13.13 -1.97 -9.99
C ASP A 51 -14.37 -1.31 -10.64
N GLY A 52 -14.41 0.04 -10.66
CA GLY A 52 -15.51 0.77 -11.30
C GLY A 52 -15.55 0.61 -12.83
N ILE A 53 -14.39 0.64 -13.51
CA ILE A 53 -14.32 0.42 -14.98
C ILE A 53 -14.64 -1.03 -15.35
N LYS A 54 -14.25 -2.00 -14.50
CA LYS A 54 -14.54 -3.43 -14.73
C LYS A 54 -15.98 -3.83 -14.37
N GLY A 55 -16.74 -2.93 -13.72
CA GLY A 55 -18.11 -3.23 -13.27
C GLY A 55 -18.17 -4.15 -12.05
N THR A 56 -17.04 -4.36 -11.34
CA THR A 56 -17.00 -5.12 -10.09
C THR A 56 -17.72 -4.36 -8.98
N ASP A 57 -17.62 -3.04 -8.97
CA ASP A 57 -18.39 -2.17 -8.08
C ASP A 57 -19.77 -1.89 -8.70
N ASN A 58 -20.71 -2.82 -8.51
CA ASN A 58 -22.09 -2.75 -8.95
C ASN A 58 -23.08 -2.71 -7.76
N GLU A 59 -24.37 -2.87 -8.04
CA GLU A 59 -25.42 -2.83 -7.01
C GLU A 59 -25.39 -4.03 -6.03
N ASP A 60 -24.80 -5.16 -6.45
CA ASP A 60 -24.66 -6.37 -5.62
C ASP A 60 -23.56 -6.22 -4.54
N ARG A 61 -22.78 -5.15 -4.59
CA ARG A 61 -21.69 -4.92 -3.62
C ARG A 61 -22.23 -4.63 -2.23
N VAL A 62 -21.81 -5.44 -1.26
CA VAL A 62 -22.21 -5.29 0.16
C VAL A 62 -21.51 -4.12 0.87
N GLY A 63 -20.32 -3.72 0.37
CA GLY A 63 -19.55 -2.61 0.91
C GLY A 63 -20.15 -1.23 0.61
N PRO A 64 -19.64 -0.15 1.24
CA PRO A 64 -20.13 1.20 0.96
C PRO A 64 -19.87 1.57 -0.50
N LYS A 65 -20.81 2.33 -1.10
CA LYS A 65 -20.67 2.83 -2.48
C LYS A 65 -19.37 3.62 -2.64
N ARG A 66 -18.64 3.34 -3.71
CA ARG A 66 -17.43 4.06 -4.09
C ARG A 66 -17.75 5.32 -4.89
N ALA A 67 -16.78 6.24 -4.96
CA ALA A 67 -16.99 7.54 -5.59
C ALA A 67 -17.28 7.44 -7.11
N LEU A 68 -16.60 6.52 -7.80
CA LEU A 68 -16.85 6.26 -9.22
C LEU A 68 -18.21 5.59 -9.44
N GLN A 69 -18.54 4.56 -8.64
CA GLN A 69 -19.82 3.84 -8.68
C GLN A 69 -21.01 4.77 -8.41
N SER A 70 -20.86 5.73 -7.51
CA SER A 70 -21.93 6.68 -7.17
C SER A 70 -22.13 7.79 -8.21
N GLY A 71 -21.22 7.90 -9.20
CA GLY A 71 -21.23 8.96 -10.20
C GLY A 71 -20.77 10.34 -9.69
N VAL A 72 -20.38 10.45 -8.40
CA VAL A 72 -19.89 11.72 -7.80
C VAL A 72 -18.58 12.16 -8.48
N ILE A 73 -17.74 11.21 -8.88
CA ILE A 73 -16.47 11.46 -9.57
C ILE A 73 -16.44 10.67 -10.87
N GLY A 74 -16.21 11.37 -12.00
CA GLY A 74 -16.09 10.70 -13.30
C GLY A 74 -14.70 10.06 -13.51
N PRO A 75 -14.57 9.10 -14.47
CA PRO A 75 -13.32 8.36 -14.73
C PRO A 75 -12.12 9.27 -15.06
N LYS A 76 -12.35 10.37 -15.79
CA LYS A 76 -11.28 11.34 -16.11
C LYS A 76 -10.75 12.02 -14.86
N ALA A 77 -11.65 12.49 -13.98
CA ALA A 77 -11.28 13.14 -12.72
C ALA A 77 -10.54 12.17 -11.79
N MET A 78 -10.97 10.90 -11.72
CA MET A 78 -10.30 9.89 -10.92
C MET A 78 -8.86 9.62 -11.42
N ARG A 79 -8.64 9.50 -12.74
CA ARG A 79 -7.28 9.38 -13.31
C ARG A 79 -6.41 10.59 -12.97
N THR A 80 -6.94 11.80 -13.07
CA THR A 80 -6.22 13.02 -12.70
C THR A 80 -5.87 13.01 -11.21
N ALA A 81 -6.78 12.58 -10.34
CA ALA A 81 -6.53 12.46 -8.91
C ALA A 81 -5.40 11.45 -8.60
N ILE A 82 -5.37 10.30 -9.30
CA ILE A 82 -4.28 9.30 -9.18
C ILE A 82 -2.94 9.93 -9.58
N LEU A 83 -2.89 10.65 -10.71
CA LEU A 83 -1.66 11.30 -11.18
C LEU A 83 -1.16 12.37 -10.21
N ILE A 84 -2.04 13.26 -9.75
CA ILE A 84 -1.68 14.32 -8.80
C ILE A 84 -1.19 13.72 -7.49
N SER A 85 -1.92 12.74 -6.94
CA SER A 85 -1.50 12.03 -5.72
C SER A 85 -0.16 11.33 -5.92
N GLY A 86 0.09 10.76 -7.11
CA GLY A 86 1.37 10.14 -7.48
C GLY A 86 2.52 11.13 -7.43
N VAL A 87 2.38 12.29 -8.08
CA VAL A 87 3.41 13.34 -8.09
C VAL A 87 3.72 13.83 -6.67
N ILE A 88 2.68 14.13 -5.87
CA ILE A 88 2.84 14.58 -4.48
C ILE A 88 3.57 13.50 -3.66
N THR A 89 3.15 12.23 -3.79
CA THR A 89 3.76 11.13 -3.05
C THR A 89 5.23 10.94 -3.42
N ILE A 90 5.56 11.03 -4.70
CA ILE A 90 6.95 10.95 -5.18
C ILE A 90 7.80 12.08 -4.58
N MET A 91 7.30 13.31 -4.56
CA MET A 91 8.05 14.43 -3.96
C MET A 91 8.31 14.20 -2.46
N ILE A 92 7.30 13.73 -1.71
CA ILE A 92 7.46 13.41 -0.29
C ILE A 92 8.45 12.25 -0.10
N ALA A 93 8.36 11.21 -0.93
CA ALA A 93 9.26 10.06 -0.88
C ALA A 93 10.71 10.45 -1.19
N PHE A 94 10.95 11.35 -2.15
CA PHE A 94 12.29 11.90 -2.37
C PHE A 94 12.81 12.66 -1.15
N GLY A 95 11.96 13.47 -0.50
CA GLY A 95 12.30 14.15 0.74
C GLY A 95 12.68 13.15 1.86
N LEU A 96 11.92 12.06 2.00
CA LEU A 96 12.19 10.98 2.94
C LEU A 96 13.54 10.30 2.67
N ILE A 97 13.78 9.92 1.42
CA ILE A 97 15.02 9.25 0.98
C ILE A 97 16.23 10.17 1.24
N PHE A 98 16.10 11.45 0.90
CA PHE A 98 17.16 12.42 1.13
C PHE A 98 17.41 12.67 2.63
N ALA A 99 16.35 12.80 3.43
CA ALA A 99 16.49 12.95 4.89
C ALA A 99 17.15 11.73 5.54
N SER A 100 16.89 10.52 5.03
CA SER A 100 17.47 9.28 5.52
C SER A 100 18.91 9.07 5.10
N PHE A 101 19.24 9.28 3.83
CA PHE A 101 20.48 8.80 3.23
C PHE A 101 21.44 9.93 2.84
N GLY A 102 20.95 11.16 2.71
CA GLY A 102 21.75 12.29 2.24
C GLY A 102 22.40 11.99 0.87
N THR A 103 23.64 12.39 0.72
CA THR A 103 24.47 12.13 -0.46
C THR A 103 25.43 10.95 -0.29
N ASP A 104 25.56 10.41 0.94
CA ASP A 104 26.61 9.45 1.28
C ASP A 104 26.24 8.01 0.93
N TYR A 105 24.93 7.70 0.84
CA TYR A 105 24.41 6.34 0.65
C TYR A 105 23.71 6.16 -0.70
N ILE A 106 24.43 6.46 -1.79
CA ILE A 106 23.86 6.45 -3.16
C ILE A 106 23.18 5.11 -3.53
N VAL A 107 23.74 3.98 -3.11
CA VAL A 107 23.17 2.65 -3.40
C VAL A 107 21.82 2.48 -2.71
N TYR A 108 21.71 2.87 -1.43
CA TYR A 108 20.46 2.80 -0.70
C TYR A 108 19.41 3.75 -1.28
N THR A 109 19.84 4.94 -1.70
CA THR A 109 19.00 5.91 -2.41
C THR A 109 18.36 5.29 -3.65
N ILE A 110 19.17 4.64 -4.51
CA ILE A 110 18.68 3.98 -5.73
C ILE A 110 17.72 2.84 -5.38
N VAL A 111 18.06 2.00 -4.42
CA VAL A 111 17.20 0.88 -3.97
C VAL A 111 15.84 1.39 -3.49
N PHE A 112 15.81 2.44 -2.67
CA PHE A 112 14.56 2.98 -2.15
C PHE A 112 13.73 3.74 -3.21
N ILE A 113 14.37 4.37 -4.20
CA ILE A 113 13.67 4.93 -5.37
C ILE A 113 12.99 3.80 -6.15
N LEU A 114 13.71 2.72 -6.46
CA LEU A 114 13.14 1.57 -7.16
C LEU A 114 12.02 0.90 -6.36
N LEU A 115 12.19 0.79 -5.05
CA LEU A 115 11.15 0.28 -4.14
C LEU A 115 9.90 1.18 -4.16
N GLY A 116 10.05 2.50 -4.11
CA GLY A 116 8.96 3.47 -4.19
C GLY A 116 8.20 3.38 -5.52
N ILE A 117 8.93 3.27 -6.64
CA ILE A 117 8.32 3.02 -7.96
C ILE A 117 7.55 1.70 -7.94
N GLY A 118 8.15 0.63 -7.38
CA GLY A 118 7.51 -0.67 -7.21
C GLY A 118 6.21 -0.59 -6.41
N CYS A 119 6.17 0.19 -5.32
CA CYS A 119 4.96 0.43 -4.53
C CYS A 119 3.84 1.08 -5.36
N ILE A 120 4.16 2.10 -6.17
CA ILE A 120 3.17 2.78 -7.03
C ILE A 120 2.65 1.82 -8.10
N VAL A 121 3.55 1.11 -8.77
CA VAL A 121 3.17 0.12 -9.80
C VAL A 121 2.29 -0.96 -9.19
N ALA A 122 2.65 -1.50 -8.02
CA ALA A 122 1.85 -2.50 -7.32
C ALA A 122 0.47 -1.95 -6.93
N ALA A 123 0.40 -0.73 -6.39
CA ALA A 123 -0.86 -0.09 -6.03
C ALA A 123 -1.82 0.05 -7.22
N ILE A 124 -1.30 0.43 -8.39
CA ILE A 124 -2.10 0.59 -9.62
C ILE A 124 -2.46 -0.77 -10.21
N LYS A 125 -1.50 -1.68 -10.35
CA LYS A 125 -1.69 -3.00 -10.97
C LYS A 125 -2.53 -3.97 -10.13
N TYR A 126 -2.87 -3.62 -8.90
CA TYR A 126 -3.77 -4.41 -8.07
C TYR A 126 -5.14 -4.61 -8.74
N THR A 127 -5.71 -3.54 -9.32
CA THR A 127 -7.05 -3.57 -9.96
C THR A 127 -7.07 -3.05 -11.39
N VAL A 128 -6.08 -2.24 -11.80
CA VAL A 128 -6.07 -1.56 -13.11
C VAL A 128 -5.34 -2.41 -14.16
N GLY A 129 -5.95 -2.53 -15.34
CA GLY A 129 -5.43 -3.27 -16.50
C GLY A 129 -5.97 -4.71 -16.58
N ASP A 130 -5.69 -5.37 -17.70
CA ASP A 130 -6.25 -6.71 -18.03
C ASP A 130 -5.69 -7.80 -17.10
N ASN A 131 -4.42 -7.69 -16.72
CA ASN A 131 -3.72 -8.61 -15.81
C ASN A 131 -3.57 -8.03 -14.39
N ALA A 132 -4.65 -7.54 -13.81
CA ALA A 132 -4.66 -7.03 -12.45
C ALA A 132 -4.49 -8.18 -11.44
N TYR A 133 -3.40 -8.16 -10.67
CA TYR A 133 -3.05 -9.30 -9.80
C TYR A 133 -4.02 -9.50 -8.63
N GLY A 134 -4.74 -8.47 -8.21
CA GLY A 134 -5.82 -8.59 -7.22
C GLY A 134 -7.01 -9.43 -7.71
N TYR A 135 -7.15 -9.60 -9.03
CA TYR A 135 -8.15 -10.46 -9.66
C TYR A 135 -7.68 -11.92 -9.85
N SER A 136 -6.41 -12.19 -9.56
CA SER A 136 -5.77 -13.51 -9.79
C SER A 136 -5.32 -14.19 -8.48
N GLY A 137 -5.80 -13.74 -7.33
CA GLY A 137 -5.50 -14.34 -6.03
C GLY A 137 -4.15 -13.95 -5.40
N TYR A 138 -3.35 -13.11 -6.07
CA TYR A 138 -2.04 -12.69 -5.55
C TYR A 138 -2.12 -11.55 -4.52
N GLY A 139 -3.32 -11.02 -4.22
CA GLY A 139 -3.51 -9.92 -3.31
C GLY A 139 -2.89 -10.13 -1.94
N ASP A 140 -3.04 -11.33 -1.38
CA ASP A 140 -2.52 -11.70 -0.05
C ASP A 140 -1.00 -11.60 0.02
N ILE A 141 -0.29 -12.10 -1.01
CA ILE A 141 1.17 -12.04 -1.09
C ILE A 141 1.65 -10.59 -1.13
N PHE A 142 1.03 -9.76 -1.98
CA PHE A 142 1.42 -8.36 -2.10
C PHE A 142 1.10 -7.55 -0.84
N VAL A 143 -0.05 -7.81 -0.19
CA VAL A 143 -0.38 -7.16 1.08
C VAL A 143 0.62 -7.58 2.16
N PHE A 144 0.96 -8.87 2.27
CA PHE A 144 1.97 -9.33 3.21
C PHE A 144 3.32 -8.63 2.99
N LEU A 145 3.79 -8.59 1.75
CA LEU A 145 5.08 -7.98 1.41
C LEU A 145 5.10 -6.48 1.71
N PHE A 146 4.12 -5.72 1.22
CA PHE A 146 4.16 -4.26 1.31
C PHE A 146 3.76 -3.73 2.70
N PHE A 147 2.72 -4.29 3.33
CA PHE A 147 2.26 -3.83 4.65
C PHE A 147 3.08 -4.43 5.79
N GLY A 148 3.68 -5.61 5.58
CA GLY A 148 4.57 -6.26 6.54
C GLY A 148 6.03 -5.91 6.31
N LEU A 149 6.65 -6.63 5.38
CA LEU A 149 8.11 -6.58 5.21
C LEU A 149 8.61 -5.20 4.79
N VAL A 150 8.07 -4.62 3.72
CA VAL A 150 8.52 -3.30 3.22
C VAL A 150 8.23 -2.22 4.24
N SER A 151 7.04 -2.24 4.84
CA SER A 151 6.61 -1.21 5.78
C SER A 151 7.46 -1.23 7.06
N VAL A 152 7.63 -2.38 7.71
CA VAL A 152 8.37 -2.47 8.98
C VAL A 152 9.89 -2.44 8.75
N CYS A 153 10.41 -3.38 7.93
CA CYS A 153 11.86 -3.50 7.71
C CYS A 153 12.40 -2.31 6.91
N GLY A 154 11.65 -1.83 5.92
CA GLY A 154 12.02 -0.64 5.15
C GLY A 154 12.11 0.60 6.04
N THR A 155 11.11 0.82 6.90
CA THR A 155 11.13 1.94 7.84
C THR A 155 12.28 1.83 8.83
N TYR A 156 12.50 0.68 9.44
CA TYR A 156 13.63 0.46 10.34
C TYR A 156 14.97 0.77 9.64
N PHE A 157 15.11 0.33 8.37
CA PHE A 157 16.32 0.58 7.57
C PHE A 157 16.54 2.05 7.26
N LEU A 158 15.48 2.85 7.06
CA LEU A 158 15.61 4.29 6.84
C LEU A 158 16.37 4.99 7.98
N TYR A 159 16.22 4.53 9.21
CA TYR A 159 16.95 5.07 10.37
C TYR A 159 18.33 4.44 10.56
N THR A 160 18.41 3.11 10.53
CA THR A 160 19.58 2.35 11.00
C THR A 160 20.59 2.04 9.90
N LYS A 161 20.19 2.12 8.63
CA LYS A 161 20.97 1.68 7.44
C LYS A 161 21.40 0.21 7.51
N ASN A 162 20.76 -0.55 8.38
CA ASN A 162 21.02 -1.97 8.62
C ASN A 162 19.70 -2.73 8.84
N LEU A 163 19.70 -4.03 8.58
CA LEU A 163 18.57 -4.92 8.88
C LEU A 163 19.02 -5.94 9.94
N GLU A 164 18.29 -5.99 11.04
CA GLU A 164 18.47 -7.01 12.06
C GLU A 164 17.41 -8.10 11.91
N LEU A 165 17.77 -9.34 12.24
CA LEU A 165 16.83 -10.47 12.17
C LEU A 165 15.60 -10.25 13.07
N SER A 166 15.77 -9.53 14.18
CA SER A 166 14.69 -9.16 15.11
C SER A 166 13.59 -8.33 14.47
N THR A 167 13.86 -7.59 13.36
CA THR A 167 12.85 -6.77 12.67
C THR A 167 11.86 -7.61 11.87
N PHE A 168 12.23 -8.80 11.48
CA PHE A 168 11.37 -9.66 10.67
C PHE A 168 10.17 -10.19 11.45
N LEU A 169 10.30 -10.46 12.74
CA LEU A 169 9.19 -10.98 13.55
C LEU A 169 7.99 -10.03 13.59
N PRO A 170 8.13 -8.74 13.97
CA PRO A 170 7.02 -7.80 13.89
C PRO A 170 6.58 -7.51 12.44
N ALA A 171 7.48 -7.56 11.46
CA ALA A 171 7.12 -7.41 10.05
C ALA A 171 6.18 -8.55 9.59
N PHE A 172 6.47 -9.80 9.94
CA PHE A 172 5.59 -10.93 9.70
C PHE A 172 4.24 -10.75 10.40
N SER A 173 4.24 -10.32 11.67
CA SER A 173 3.01 -10.12 12.45
C SER A 173 2.11 -9.07 11.81
N ILE A 174 2.64 -7.90 11.45
CA ILE A 174 1.88 -6.83 10.76
C ILE A 174 1.41 -7.31 9.39
N GLY A 175 2.26 -8.01 8.63
CA GLY A 175 1.91 -8.58 7.33
C GLY A 175 0.73 -9.56 7.43
N MET A 176 0.78 -10.52 8.34
CA MET A 176 -0.28 -11.51 8.55
C MET A 176 -1.60 -10.87 9.02
N LEU A 177 -1.54 -9.90 9.93
CA LEU A 177 -2.73 -9.15 10.35
C LEU A 177 -3.34 -8.36 9.19
N SER A 178 -2.52 -7.78 8.33
CA SER A 178 -2.98 -7.04 7.14
C SER A 178 -3.64 -7.96 6.12
N VAL A 179 -3.08 -9.15 5.90
CA VAL A 179 -3.70 -10.22 5.08
C VAL A 179 -5.03 -10.66 5.69
N GLY A 180 -5.10 -10.83 7.01
CA GLY A 180 -6.35 -11.16 7.69
C GLY A 180 -7.46 -10.14 7.42
N VAL A 181 -7.15 -8.84 7.47
CA VAL A 181 -8.11 -7.77 7.14
C VAL A 181 -8.50 -7.80 5.66
N LEU A 182 -7.54 -8.06 4.75
CA LEU A 182 -7.87 -8.25 3.32
C LEU A 182 -8.86 -9.40 3.14
N ASN A 183 -8.59 -10.56 3.76
CA ASN A 183 -9.44 -11.74 3.62
C ASN A 183 -10.84 -11.52 4.23
N LEU A 184 -10.97 -10.81 5.35
CA LEU A 184 -12.28 -10.42 5.87
C LEU A 184 -13.08 -9.55 4.88
N ASN A 185 -12.42 -8.65 4.15
CA ASN A 185 -13.06 -7.88 3.10
C ASN A 185 -13.45 -8.77 1.90
N ASN A 186 -12.57 -9.67 1.48
CA ASN A 186 -12.84 -10.61 0.38
C ASN A 186 -13.99 -11.58 0.74
N MET A 187 -14.08 -12.04 2.00
CA MET A 187 -15.20 -12.87 2.48
C MET A 187 -16.54 -12.10 2.43
N ARG A 188 -16.55 -10.84 2.85
CA ARG A 188 -17.74 -9.99 2.76
C ARG A 188 -18.23 -9.84 1.33
N ASP A 189 -17.30 -9.65 0.39
CA ASP A 189 -17.58 -9.32 -1.00
C ASP A 189 -17.55 -10.56 -1.92
N GLN A 190 -17.45 -11.80 -1.37
CA GLN A 190 -17.21 -13.06 -2.09
C GLN A 190 -18.20 -13.29 -3.25
N GLU A 191 -19.48 -13.14 -3.00
CA GLU A 191 -20.51 -13.36 -4.03
C GLU A 191 -20.43 -12.37 -5.18
N SER A 192 -20.17 -11.09 -4.88
CA SER A 192 -20.02 -10.05 -5.89
C SER A 192 -18.70 -10.19 -6.66
N ASP A 193 -17.62 -10.56 -5.98
CA ASP A 193 -16.31 -10.82 -6.57
C ASP A 193 -16.38 -12.00 -7.55
N LYS A 194 -17.07 -13.09 -7.17
CA LYS A 194 -17.28 -14.27 -8.03
C LYS A 194 -18.04 -13.92 -9.28
N LYS A 195 -19.15 -13.16 -9.18
CA LYS A 195 -19.97 -12.72 -10.32
C LYS A 195 -19.19 -11.83 -11.29
N SER A 196 -18.26 -11.01 -10.79
CA SER A 196 -17.43 -10.11 -11.59
C SER A 196 -16.12 -10.73 -12.10
N GLY A 197 -15.90 -12.03 -11.86
CA GLY A 197 -14.70 -12.74 -12.31
C GLY A 197 -13.43 -12.41 -11.53
N LYS A 198 -13.57 -11.87 -10.31
CA LYS A 198 -12.44 -11.57 -9.42
C LYS A 198 -12.14 -12.81 -8.56
N ASN A 199 -11.11 -13.55 -8.97
CA ASN A 199 -10.71 -14.81 -8.35
C ASN A 199 -9.74 -14.57 -7.17
N THR A 200 -10.27 -14.08 -6.06
CA THR A 200 -9.51 -14.00 -4.81
C THR A 200 -9.30 -15.38 -4.21
N ILE A 201 -8.37 -15.53 -3.24
CA ILE A 201 -8.17 -16.81 -2.54
C ILE A 201 -9.50 -17.28 -1.92
N VAL A 202 -10.27 -16.36 -1.34
CA VAL A 202 -11.56 -16.67 -0.70
C VAL A 202 -12.63 -17.15 -1.70
N VAL A 203 -12.61 -16.65 -2.93
CA VAL A 203 -13.54 -17.12 -3.98
C VAL A 203 -13.20 -18.51 -4.46
N ASN A 204 -11.91 -18.92 -4.38
CA ASN A 204 -11.42 -20.19 -4.89
C ASN A 204 -11.46 -21.34 -3.85
N ILE A 205 -11.76 -21.03 -2.59
CA ILE A 205 -11.97 -22.02 -1.51
C ILE A 205 -13.47 -22.31 -1.35
#